data_07cbac9bd2e3621fab988a97e6a8530b
#
_entry.id   07cbac9bd2e3621fab988a97e6a8530b
#
_cell.length_a   1.000
_cell.length_b   1.000
_cell.length_c   1.000
_cell.angle_alpha   90.00
_cell.angle_beta   90.00
_cell.angle_gamma   90.00
#
_symmetry.space_group_name_H-M   'P 1'
#
loop_
_entity.id
_entity.type
_entity.pdbx_description
1 polymer ?
#
loop_
_entity_poly.entity_id
_entity_poly.type
_entity_poly.pdbx_seq_one_letter_code
_entity_poly.pdbx_strand_id
1 'polypeptide(L)'
;MENNRNMDKIIVLDFGSQYSHLICRRIREVNVYCELLPYNTQAKVLKELNPKGIIFSGGPASIYSKDSPKPDKDIFEMNIPILGICYGQQVLINNFEGTVKRSSIREYGRAELVIDDKSDLFKNIEKNIKCWMSHGDAADKLPKGFKVIAHTDNSFSASIANQQKKFYGIQFHPEVVHTEKGIDILKNFSQNISMAKADWNMENFIDIAIKDIRKHVKNEKVLCAVSGGIDSTTVAALLHRAIGDSLHCVFVNHGLLRKDEENLVSKLFKEHLGIQVIYIDAEKQFLQKLKGIKDPEKKRKIIGEEFANVFVDVANKNGPFEWLAQGTLYPDVIESGVSRGPAAVIKTHHNVGGLPKWLNMKVIEPLSNLYKDEVRIVAKLLGIPDVLLKRHPFPGPGLAVRIIGEVTSEKIRIAKHAGEIVEYELKVAGFYEKVWQAYAAVGDDRAVGVLGDERVYGHIVIIRVVESVDSMTADWTRLPYELIERISNRITNEVENVTWVTYAVSSKPPATIEPQ
;
A
#
# COMPACT_ATOMS: atom_id res chain seq x y z
N MET A 1 15.79 -4.57 -14.88
CA MET A 1 14.40 -4.60 -15.35
C MET A 1 14.20 -5.08 -16.79
N GLU A 2 15.23 -5.36 -17.54
CA GLU A 2 15.08 -6.19 -18.74
C GLU A 2 14.46 -7.55 -18.43
N ASN A 3 14.68 -8.12 -17.22
CA ASN A 3 14.10 -9.40 -16.83
C ASN A 3 12.58 -9.36 -16.54
N ASN A 4 12.00 -8.21 -16.12
CA ASN A 4 10.54 -8.08 -16.04
C ASN A 4 9.90 -7.92 -17.44
N ARG A 5 10.67 -7.60 -18.48
CA ARG A 5 10.19 -7.68 -19.86
C ARG A 5 9.94 -9.11 -20.32
N ASN A 6 10.60 -10.09 -19.73
CA ASN A 6 10.48 -11.51 -20.08
C ASN A 6 9.43 -12.26 -19.26
N MET A 7 8.84 -11.65 -18.21
CA MET A 7 7.72 -12.26 -17.46
C MET A 7 6.41 -12.03 -18.21
N ASP A 8 5.63 -13.08 -18.31
CA ASP A 8 4.26 -12.95 -18.79
C ASP A 8 3.47 -12.07 -17.83
N LYS A 9 2.70 -11.11 -18.36
CA LYS A 9 1.98 -10.13 -17.53
C LYS A 9 0.57 -9.86 -18.03
N ILE A 10 -0.28 -9.49 -17.10
CA ILE A 10 -1.59 -8.89 -17.35
C ILE A 10 -1.47 -7.39 -17.09
N ILE A 11 -2.03 -6.57 -17.98
CA ILE A 11 -2.14 -5.12 -17.78
C ILE A 11 -3.59 -4.80 -17.39
N VAL A 12 -3.75 -4.06 -16.29
CA VAL A 12 -5.04 -3.45 -15.94
C VAL A 12 -5.01 -2.00 -16.40
N LEU A 13 -5.97 -1.59 -17.22
CA LEU A 13 -6.20 -0.18 -17.54
C LEU A 13 -7.21 0.40 -16.55
N ASP A 14 -6.81 1.47 -15.88
CA ASP A 14 -7.57 2.11 -14.81
C ASP A 14 -8.54 3.17 -15.36
N PHE A 15 -9.82 2.86 -15.33
CA PHE A 15 -10.90 3.78 -15.70
C PHE A 15 -11.46 4.60 -14.51
N GLY A 16 -10.73 4.64 -13.40
CA GLY A 16 -11.08 5.39 -12.20
C GLY A 16 -11.85 4.59 -11.16
N SER A 17 -11.75 3.24 -11.18
CA SER A 17 -12.35 2.40 -10.16
C SER A 17 -11.57 2.44 -8.85
N GLN A 18 -12.29 2.55 -7.74
CA GLN A 18 -11.69 2.33 -6.42
C GLN A 18 -11.13 0.91 -6.24
N TYR A 19 -11.47 -0.05 -7.11
CA TYR A 19 -11.04 -1.44 -7.05
C TYR A 19 -9.92 -1.79 -8.04
N SER A 20 -9.39 -0.85 -8.82
CA SER A 20 -8.35 -1.14 -9.84
C SER A 20 -7.12 -1.82 -9.24
N HIS A 21 -6.64 -1.33 -8.08
CA HIS A 21 -5.54 -1.97 -7.35
C HIS A 21 -5.89 -3.38 -6.87
N LEU A 22 -7.14 -3.58 -6.46
CA LEU A 22 -7.60 -4.89 -5.99
C LEU A 22 -7.60 -5.92 -7.11
N ILE A 23 -7.96 -5.52 -8.36
CA ILE A 23 -7.84 -6.39 -9.53
C ILE A 23 -6.39 -6.86 -9.70
N CYS A 24 -5.42 -5.94 -9.67
CA CYS A 24 -4.00 -6.30 -9.78
C CYS A 24 -3.56 -7.26 -8.68
N ARG A 25 -3.96 -7.01 -7.42
CA ARG A 25 -3.65 -7.91 -6.30
C ARG A 25 -4.22 -9.31 -6.51
N ARG A 26 -5.48 -9.44 -6.94
CA ARG A 26 -6.11 -10.74 -7.21
C ARG A 26 -5.42 -11.52 -8.33
N ILE A 27 -4.96 -10.84 -9.37
CA ILE A 27 -4.16 -11.47 -10.44
C ILE A 27 -2.82 -11.97 -9.89
N ARG A 28 -2.17 -11.20 -9.01
CA ARG A 28 -0.91 -11.61 -8.36
C ARG A 28 -1.10 -12.75 -7.36
N GLU A 29 -2.23 -12.80 -6.66
CA GLU A 29 -2.60 -13.93 -5.78
C GLU A 29 -2.72 -15.26 -6.54
N VAL A 30 -3.01 -15.23 -7.84
CA VAL A 30 -2.96 -16.42 -8.71
C VAL A 30 -1.61 -16.58 -9.41
N ASN A 31 -0.55 -15.99 -8.86
CA ASN A 31 0.84 -16.09 -9.31
C ASN A 31 1.12 -15.54 -10.72
N VAL A 32 0.31 -14.61 -11.22
CA VAL A 32 0.56 -13.93 -12.49
C VAL A 32 0.96 -12.48 -12.24
N TYR A 33 2.05 -12.03 -12.85
CA TYR A 33 2.47 -10.63 -12.71
C TYR A 33 1.45 -9.69 -13.35
N CYS A 34 1.15 -8.58 -12.66
CA CYS A 34 0.13 -7.62 -13.08
C CYS A 34 0.57 -6.18 -12.82
N GLU A 35 0.36 -5.30 -13.79
CA GLU A 35 0.64 -3.87 -13.71
C GLU A 35 -0.64 -3.06 -13.94
N LEU A 36 -0.77 -1.93 -13.23
CA LEU A 36 -1.84 -0.95 -13.40
C LEU A 36 -1.34 0.23 -14.22
N LEU A 37 -2.05 0.57 -15.30
CA LEU A 37 -1.73 1.71 -16.16
C LEU A 37 -2.98 2.58 -16.36
N PRO A 38 -2.82 3.89 -16.67
CA PRO A 38 -3.95 4.75 -16.99
C PRO A 38 -4.75 4.24 -18.20
N TYR A 39 -6.07 4.46 -18.18
CA TYR A 39 -6.98 4.03 -19.27
C TYR A 39 -6.58 4.54 -20.67
N ASN A 40 -5.95 5.71 -20.73
CA ASN A 40 -5.51 6.38 -21.97
C ASN A 40 -4.10 5.97 -22.44
N THR A 41 -3.56 4.88 -21.87
CA THR A 41 -2.27 4.33 -22.31
C THR A 41 -2.37 3.93 -23.79
N GLN A 42 -1.44 4.44 -24.60
CA GLN A 42 -1.43 4.18 -26.04
C GLN A 42 -1.12 2.72 -26.38
N ALA A 43 -1.75 2.20 -27.42
CA ALA A 43 -1.52 0.84 -27.91
C ALA A 43 -0.04 0.57 -28.24
N LYS A 44 0.71 1.57 -28.70
CA LYS A 44 2.15 1.47 -28.94
C LYS A 44 2.92 1.09 -27.66
N VAL A 45 2.60 1.73 -26.54
CA VAL A 45 3.23 1.42 -25.24
C VAL A 45 2.88 0.00 -24.80
N LEU A 46 1.61 -0.40 -24.96
CA LEU A 46 1.18 -1.76 -24.62
C LEU A 46 1.86 -2.81 -25.51
N LYS A 47 2.09 -2.54 -26.79
CA LYS A 47 2.86 -3.43 -27.68
C LYS A 47 4.30 -3.63 -27.19
N GLU A 48 4.96 -2.57 -26.71
CA GLU A 48 6.31 -2.64 -26.14
C GLU A 48 6.34 -3.44 -24.84
N LEU A 49 5.27 -3.35 -24.01
CA LEU A 49 5.11 -4.11 -22.78
C LEU A 49 4.78 -5.59 -23.02
N ASN A 50 4.26 -5.93 -24.21
CA ASN A 50 3.90 -7.28 -24.65
C ASN A 50 3.05 -8.07 -23.63
N PRO A 51 1.88 -7.56 -23.17
CA PRO A 51 1.04 -8.25 -22.21
C PRO A 51 0.40 -9.50 -22.81
N LYS A 52 0.13 -10.50 -21.98
CA LYS A 52 -0.63 -11.70 -22.38
C LYS A 52 -2.14 -11.47 -22.37
N GLY A 53 -2.61 -10.51 -21.57
CA GLY A 53 -4.01 -10.12 -21.48
C GLY A 53 -4.14 -8.70 -20.96
N ILE A 54 -5.26 -8.06 -21.24
CA ILE A 54 -5.58 -6.71 -20.78
C ILE A 54 -6.92 -6.76 -20.04
N ILE A 55 -6.99 -6.10 -18.88
CA ILE A 55 -8.23 -5.94 -18.10
C ILE A 55 -8.60 -4.46 -18.12
N PHE A 56 -9.83 -4.14 -18.52
CA PHE A 56 -10.41 -2.81 -18.34
C PHE A 56 -11.15 -2.81 -17.00
N SER A 57 -10.73 -1.94 -16.08
CA SER A 57 -11.36 -1.83 -14.77
C SER A 57 -12.78 -1.29 -14.83
N GLY A 58 -13.48 -1.29 -13.72
CA GLY A 58 -14.67 -0.48 -13.52
C GLY A 58 -14.35 1.01 -13.54
N GLY A 59 -15.38 1.84 -13.37
CA GLY A 59 -15.24 3.28 -13.26
C GLY A 59 -16.55 3.96 -12.87
N PRO A 60 -16.48 5.20 -12.33
CA PRO A 60 -17.67 5.93 -11.89
C PRO A 60 -18.42 6.61 -13.05
N ALA A 61 -17.81 6.67 -14.23
CA ALA A 61 -18.37 7.37 -15.38
C ALA A 61 -19.48 6.57 -16.04
N SER A 62 -20.44 7.29 -16.65
CA SER A 62 -21.34 6.67 -17.62
C SER A 62 -20.75 6.75 -19.02
N ILE A 63 -20.86 5.66 -19.80
CA ILE A 63 -20.32 5.58 -21.16
C ILE A 63 -20.91 6.65 -22.11
N TYR A 64 -22.05 7.23 -21.75
CA TYR A 64 -22.70 8.29 -22.52
C TYR A 64 -22.19 9.69 -22.21
N SER A 65 -21.45 9.88 -21.15
CA SER A 65 -20.89 11.18 -20.81
C SER A 65 -19.92 11.63 -21.91
N LYS A 66 -19.99 12.93 -22.28
CA LYS A 66 -19.14 13.50 -23.33
C LYS A 66 -17.65 13.28 -23.06
N ASP A 67 -17.27 13.32 -21.77
CA ASP A 67 -15.89 13.13 -21.29
C ASP A 67 -15.67 11.73 -20.71
N SER A 68 -16.45 10.74 -21.15
CA SER A 68 -16.31 9.36 -20.66
C SER A 68 -14.91 8.81 -21.01
N PRO A 69 -14.20 8.17 -20.05
CA PRO A 69 -12.89 7.59 -20.32
C PRO A 69 -12.98 6.49 -21.39
N LYS A 70 -12.18 6.62 -22.44
CA LYS A 70 -12.11 5.65 -23.56
C LYS A 70 -10.66 5.23 -23.77
N PRO A 71 -10.39 3.93 -23.99
CA PRO A 71 -9.06 3.47 -24.31
C PRO A 71 -8.69 3.85 -25.75
N ASP A 72 -7.41 3.75 -26.08
CA ASP A 72 -6.94 3.80 -27.45
C ASP A 72 -7.58 2.67 -28.27
N LYS A 73 -8.22 3.02 -29.39
CA LYS A 73 -8.95 2.07 -30.24
C LYS A 73 -8.06 0.97 -30.84
N ASP A 74 -6.79 1.27 -31.07
CA ASP A 74 -5.84 0.32 -31.63
C ASP A 74 -5.57 -0.87 -30.69
N ILE A 75 -5.96 -0.77 -29.42
CA ILE A 75 -5.86 -1.88 -28.44
C ILE A 75 -6.71 -3.07 -28.87
N PHE A 76 -7.87 -2.84 -29.47
CA PHE A 76 -8.78 -3.90 -29.90
C PHE A 76 -8.28 -4.69 -31.14
N GLU A 77 -7.25 -4.14 -31.82
CA GLU A 77 -6.60 -4.77 -32.98
C GLU A 77 -5.28 -5.48 -32.62
N MET A 78 -4.91 -5.49 -31.33
CA MET A 78 -3.65 -6.11 -30.87
C MET A 78 -3.69 -7.64 -30.82
N ASN A 79 -4.84 -8.28 -31.06
CA ASN A 79 -5.05 -9.72 -30.92
C ASN A 79 -4.67 -10.27 -29.52
N ILE A 80 -4.87 -9.46 -28.48
CA ILE A 80 -4.61 -9.80 -27.06
C ILE A 80 -5.97 -10.01 -26.38
N PRO A 81 -6.13 -11.04 -25.55
CA PRO A 81 -7.35 -11.25 -24.77
C PRO A 81 -7.70 -10.02 -23.92
N ILE A 82 -8.98 -9.64 -23.88
CA ILE A 82 -9.48 -8.51 -23.11
C ILE A 82 -10.61 -8.96 -22.19
N LEU A 83 -10.55 -8.55 -20.91
CA LEU A 83 -11.63 -8.68 -19.93
C LEU A 83 -12.08 -7.28 -19.52
N GLY A 84 -13.34 -6.93 -19.79
CA GLY A 84 -13.96 -5.69 -19.28
C GLY A 84 -14.77 -5.98 -18.00
N ILE A 85 -14.46 -5.25 -16.92
CA ILE A 85 -15.16 -5.36 -15.64
C ILE A 85 -16.06 -4.13 -15.46
N CYS A 86 -17.36 -4.32 -15.23
CA CYS A 86 -18.35 -3.28 -14.99
C CYS A 86 -18.32 -2.20 -16.10
N TYR A 87 -17.76 -1.01 -15.88
CA TYR A 87 -17.56 0.00 -16.92
C TYR A 87 -16.73 -0.54 -18.10
N GLY A 88 -15.73 -1.37 -17.86
CA GLY A 88 -14.94 -2.01 -18.91
C GLY A 88 -15.76 -2.90 -19.84
N GLN A 89 -16.81 -3.60 -19.35
CA GLN A 89 -17.76 -4.30 -20.20
C GLN A 89 -18.53 -3.32 -21.09
N GLN A 90 -18.97 -2.18 -20.55
CA GLN A 90 -19.68 -1.16 -21.31
C GLN A 90 -18.80 -0.55 -22.41
N VAL A 91 -17.51 -0.37 -22.15
CA VAL A 91 -16.51 0.05 -23.15
C VAL A 91 -16.45 -0.97 -24.30
N LEU A 92 -16.39 -2.28 -24.01
CA LEU A 92 -16.42 -3.32 -25.04
C LEU A 92 -17.70 -3.26 -25.87
N ILE A 93 -18.85 -3.19 -25.23
CA ILE A 93 -20.15 -3.11 -25.91
C ILE A 93 -20.21 -1.91 -26.84
N ASN A 94 -19.84 -0.73 -26.34
CA ASN A 94 -19.90 0.50 -27.13
C ASN A 94 -18.89 0.53 -28.27
N ASN A 95 -17.68 -0.04 -28.09
CA ASN A 95 -16.68 -0.06 -29.15
C ASN A 95 -17.06 -0.95 -30.34
N PHE A 96 -17.84 -1.99 -30.11
CA PHE A 96 -18.28 -2.93 -31.15
C PHE A 96 -19.74 -2.72 -31.59
N GLU A 97 -20.24 -1.47 -31.51
CA GLU A 97 -21.56 -1.05 -32.00
C GLU A 97 -22.75 -1.70 -31.28
N GLY A 98 -22.55 -2.20 -30.06
CA GLY A 98 -23.63 -2.53 -29.15
C GLY A 98 -24.19 -1.26 -28.48
N THR A 99 -25.26 -1.40 -27.74
CA THR A 99 -25.86 -0.30 -26.98
C THR A 99 -25.95 -0.61 -25.51
N VAL A 100 -25.67 0.41 -24.71
CA VAL A 100 -25.83 0.40 -23.25
C VAL A 100 -26.94 1.39 -22.93
N LYS A 101 -27.77 1.15 -21.95
CA LYS A 101 -28.80 2.08 -21.50
C LYS A 101 -28.78 2.21 -19.97
N ARG A 102 -29.31 3.30 -19.48
CA ARG A 102 -29.60 3.44 -18.06
C ARG A 102 -30.64 2.38 -17.68
N SER A 103 -30.29 1.50 -16.76
CA SER A 103 -31.22 0.47 -16.29
C SER A 103 -32.37 1.09 -15.51
N SER A 104 -33.57 0.59 -15.73
CA SER A 104 -34.75 0.95 -14.92
C SER A 104 -34.63 0.39 -13.49
N ILE A 105 -33.90 -0.71 -13.35
CA ILE A 105 -33.58 -1.35 -12.06
C ILE A 105 -32.06 -1.27 -11.89
N ARG A 106 -31.61 -0.56 -10.87
CA ARG A 106 -30.19 -0.50 -10.51
C ARG A 106 -29.84 -1.72 -9.68
N GLU A 107 -28.64 -2.26 -9.89
CA GLU A 107 -28.15 -3.38 -9.09
C GLU A 107 -26.95 -2.92 -8.24
N TYR A 108 -27.16 -2.90 -6.94
CA TYR A 108 -26.12 -2.64 -5.95
C TYR A 108 -26.15 -3.72 -4.88
N GLY A 109 -24.99 -4.30 -4.58
CA GLY A 109 -24.86 -5.34 -3.58
C GLY A 109 -24.87 -6.76 -4.17
N ARG A 110 -25.35 -7.71 -3.38
CA ARG A 110 -25.34 -9.14 -3.74
C ARG A 110 -26.43 -9.46 -4.74
N ALA A 111 -26.07 -10.22 -5.78
CA ALA A 111 -27.00 -10.80 -6.75
C ALA A 111 -26.66 -12.27 -6.98
N GLU A 112 -27.64 -13.07 -7.41
CA GLU A 112 -27.43 -14.45 -7.87
C GLU A 112 -27.07 -14.44 -9.35
N LEU A 113 -25.89 -14.98 -9.68
CA LEU A 113 -25.40 -15.13 -11.05
C LEU A 113 -25.66 -16.55 -11.54
N VAL A 114 -26.38 -16.67 -12.63
CA VAL A 114 -26.62 -17.93 -13.33
C VAL A 114 -25.66 -18.00 -14.51
N ILE A 115 -24.80 -19.02 -14.52
CA ILE A 115 -23.82 -19.24 -15.58
C ILE A 115 -24.41 -20.10 -16.67
N ASP A 116 -24.55 -19.55 -17.88
CA ASP A 116 -25.14 -20.18 -19.05
C ASP A 116 -24.10 -20.96 -19.87
N ASP A 117 -22.85 -20.47 -19.90
CA ASP A 117 -21.75 -21.12 -20.59
C ASP A 117 -20.57 -21.28 -19.63
N LYS A 118 -20.23 -22.52 -19.28
CA LYS A 118 -19.15 -22.90 -18.39
C LYS A 118 -17.80 -23.06 -19.10
N SER A 119 -17.72 -22.74 -20.36
CA SER A 119 -16.44 -22.72 -21.09
C SER A 119 -15.59 -21.51 -20.70
N ASP A 120 -14.31 -21.59 -20.98
CA ASP A 120 -13.34 -20.49 -20.85
C ASP A 120 -13.40 -19.77 -19.49
N LEU A 121 -14.07 -18.59 -19.42
CA LEU A 121 -14.06 -17.71 -18.25
C LEU A 121 -14.66 -18.37 -17.00
N PHE A 122 -15.70 -19.20 -17.17
CA PHE A 122 -16.39 -19.88 -16.07
C PHE A 122 -16.04 -21.36 -15.94
N LYS A 123 -14.91 -21.77 -16.51
CA LYS A 123 -14.44 -23.16 -16.41
C LYS A 123 -14.26 -23.56 -14.95
N ASN A 124 -14.84 -24.73 -14.59
CA ASN A 124 -14.82 -25.30 -13.24
C ASN A 124 -15.50 -24.44 -12.17
N ILE A 125 -16.47 -23.60 -12.56
CA ILE A 125 -17.29 -22.81 -11.64
C ILE A 125 -18.70 -23.41 -11.60
N GLU A 126 -19.34 -23.38 -10.44
CA GLU A 126 -20.71 -23.84 -10.22
C GLU A 126 -21.69 -23.06 -11.10
N LYS A 127 -22.87 -23.66 -11.40
CA LYS A 127 -23.87 -23.01 -12.27
C LYS A 127 -24.41 -21.71 -11.65
N ASN A 128 -24.59 -21.69 -10.35
CA ASN A 128 -25.15 -20.57 -9.60
C ASN A 128 -24.13 -20.15 -8.55
N ILE A 129 -23.78 -18.88 -8.53
CA ILE A 129 -22.89 -18.26 -7.52
C ILE A 129 -23.43 -16.90 -7.13
N LYS A 130 -23.03 -16.40 -5.96
CA LYS A 130 -23.32 -15.02 -5.57
C LYS A 130 -22.23 -14.09 -6.10
N CYS A 131 -22.65 -12.96 -6.67
CA CYS A 131 -21.74 -11.93 -7.16
C CYS A 131 -22.07 -10.56 -6.57
N TRP A 132 -21.12 -9.64 -6.67
CA TRP A 132 -21.27 -8.25 -6.22
C TRP A 132 -21.50 -7.34 -7.41
N MET A 133 -22.67 -6.72 -7.45
CA MET A 133 -23.07 -5.75 -8.45
C MET A 133 -22.90 -4.33 -7.94
N SER A 134 -22.53 -3.41 -8.84
CA SER A 134 -22.42 -1.98 -8.54
C SER A 134 -22.60 -1.16 -9.83
N HIS A 135 -23.80 -1.17 -10.41
CA HIS A 135 -24.06 -0.47 -11.66
C HIS A 135 -25.47 0.11 -11.77
N GLY A 136 -25.55 1.22 -12.52
CA GLY A 136 -26.81 1.85 -12.92
C GLY A 136 -27.10 1.77 -14.42
N ASP A 137 -26.09 1.43 -15.22
CA ASP A 137 -26.17 1.26 -16.67
C ASP A 137 -25.98 -0.22 -17.03
N ALA A 138 -26.71 -0.73 -18.00
CA ALA A 138 -26.66 -2.11 -18.46
C ALA A 138 -26.69 -2.21 -19.98
N ALA A 139 -26.23 -3.33 -20.53
CA ALA A 139 -26.35 -3.60 -21.96
C ALA A 139 -27.83 -3.63 -22.39
N ASP A 140 -28.13 -3.00 -23.51
CA ASP A 140 -29.45 -3.05 -24.16
C ASP A 140 -29.41 -3.95 -25.42
N LYS A 141 -28.36 -3.80 -26.23
CA LYS A 141 -28.10 -4.62 -27.40
C LYS A 141 -26.64 -5.05 -27.42
N LEU A 142 -26.43 -6.36 -27.56
CA LEU A 142 -25.08 -6.89 -27.69
C LEU A 142 -24.47 -6.59 -29.06
N PRO A 143 -23.15 -6.40 -29.12
CA PRO A 143 -22.43 -6.26 -30.38
C PRO A 143 -22.47 -7.58 -31.18
N LYS A 144 -22.34 -7.47 -32.50
CA LYS A 144 -22.24 -8.64 -33.38
C LYS A 144 -21.06 -9.52 -32.98
N GLY A 145 -21.30 -10.83 -32.88
CA GLY A 145 -20.27 -11.81 -32.50
C GLY A 145 -20.10 -12.00 -30.98
N PHE A 146 -20.79 -11.23 -30.15
CA PHE A 146 -20.86 -11.48 -28.73
C PHE A 146 -22.08 -12.30 -28.36
N LYS A 147 -21.96 -13.17 -27.37
CA LYS A 147 -23.04 -13.93 -26.76
C LYS A 147 -23.08 -13.71 -25.25
N VAL A 148 -24.26 -13.89 -24.67
CA VAL A 148 -24.41 -13.96 -23.19
C VAL A 148 -23.80 -15.27 -22.72
N ILE A 149 -23.03 -15.21 -21.61
CA ILE A 149 -22.47 -16.40 -20.95
C ILE A 149 -22.85 -16.49 -19.47
N ALA A 150 -23.46 -15.43 -18.89
CA ALA A 150 -24.12 -15.47 -17.59
C ALA A 150 -25.09 -14.30 -17.46
N HIS A 151 -26.16 -14.51 -16.63
CA HIS A 151 -27.20 -13.52 -16.35
C HIS A 151 -27.55 -13.47 -14.86
N THR A 152 -28.25 -12.42 -14.44
CA THR A 152 -28.97 -12.33 -13.16
C THR A 152 -30.47 -12.09 -13.45
N ASP A 153 -31.30 -12.11 -12.43
CA ASP A 153 -32.75 -11.82 -12.60
C ASP A 153 -32.98 -10.40 -13.19
N ASN A 154 -32.10 -9.45 -12.92
CA ASN A 154 -32.25 -8.05 -13.36
C ASN A 154 -31.30 -7.65 -14.51
N SER A 155 -30.32 -8.47 -14.85
CA SER A 155 -29.35 -8.21 -15.92
C SER A 155 -29.22 -9.42 -16.82
N PHE A 156 -29.82 -9.36 -18.02
CA PHE A 156 -29.78 -10.46 -19.00
C PHE A 156 -28.33 -10.71 -19.51
N SER A 157 -27.43 -9.79 -19.36
CA SER A 157 -26.06 -9.82 -19.86
C SER A 157 -25.04 -9.51 -18.76
N ALA A 158 -25.20 -10.16 -17.60
CA ALA A 158 -24.26 -10.03 -16.50
C ALA A 158 -22.84 -10.47 -16.89
N SER A 159 -22.73 -11.35 -17.91
CA SER A 159 -21.46 -11.63 -18.58
C SER A 159 -21.67 -11.93 -20.06
N ILE A 160 -20.72 -11.45 -20.88
CA ILE A 160 -20.71 -11.59 -22.34
C ILE A 160 -19.35 -12.06 -22.85
N ALA A 161 -19.32 -12.73 -23.99
CA ALA A 161 -18.07 -13.17 -24.62
C ALA A 161 -18.12 -13.11 -26.14
N ASN A 162 -17.00 -12.70 -26.74
CA ASN A 162 -16.61 -13.00 -28.11
C ASN A 162 -15.40 -13.95 -28.06
N GLN A 163 -15.67 -15.26 -28.11
CA GLN A 163 -14.64 -16.27 -27.92
C GLN A 163 -13.60 -16.29 -29.04
N GLN A 164 -13.97 -15.93 -30.25
CA GLN A 164 -13.02 -15.84 -31.39
C GLN A 164 -11.97 -14.77 -31.16
N LYS A 165 -12.39 -13.59 -30.69
CA LYS A 165 -11.48 -12.48 -30.36
C LYS A 165 -10.90 -12.60 -28.97
N LYS A 166 -11.36 -13.54 -28.15
CA LYS A 166 -11.04 -13.68 -26.71
C LYS A 166 -11.36 -12.41 -25.92
N PHE A 167 -12.49 -11.78 -26.22
CA PHE A 167 -13.00 -10.62 -25.51
C PHE A 167 -14.15 -11.03 -24.60
N TYR A 168 -14.01 -10.71 -23.32
CA TYR A 168 -14.96 -11.06 -22.27
C TYR A 168 -15.40 -9.81 -21.53
N GLY A 169 -16.66 -9.73 -21.17
CA GLY A 169 -17.20 -8.67 -20.33
C GLY A 169 -17.95 -9.27 -19.15
N ILE A 170 -17.80 -8.67 -17.98
CA ILE A 170 -18.55 -8.99 -16.76
C ILE A 170 -19.05 -7.70 -16.12
N GLN A 171 -20.32 -7.68 -15.73
CA GLN A 171 -20.94 -6.50 -15.13
C GLN A 171 -20.67 -6.43 -13.62
N PHE A 172 -20.42 -7.56 -12.98
CA PHE A 172 -20.11 -7.69 -11.56
C PHE A 172 -18.60 -7.54 -11.29
N HIS A 173 -18.24 -7.44 -10.02
CA HIS A 173 -16.88 -7.27 -9.56
C HIS A 173 -16.28 -8.59 -9.04
N PRO A 174 -15.45 -9.31 -9.80
CA PRO A 174 -14.82 -10.56 -9.37
C PRO A 174 -13.71 -10.34 -8.33
N GLU A 175 -13.16 -9.13 -8.27
CA GLU A 175 -12.05 -8.77 -7.40
C GLU A 175 -12.42 -8.65 -5.93
N VAL A 176 -13.72 -8.39 -5.62
CA VAL A 176 -14.16 -8.19 -4.24
C VAL A 176 -14.53 -9.51 -3.55
N VAL A 177 -14.34 -9.57 -2.23
CA VAL A 177 -14.57 -10.77 -1.42
C VAL A 177 -16.04 -11.27 -1.43
N HIS A 178 -16.98 -10.41 -1.83
CA HIS A 178 -18.40 -10.72 -1.87
C HIS A 178 -18.83 -11.47 -3.15
N THR A 179 -17.93 -11.60 -4.13
CA THR A 179 -18.15 -12.44 -5.32
C THR A 179 -17.53 -13.81 -5.06
N GLU A 180 -18.41 -14.81 -4.96
CA GLU A 180 -18.00 -16.21 -4.85
C GLU A 180 -17.22 -16.62 -6.10
N LYS A 181 -16.10 -17.36 -5.94
CA LYS A 181 -15.23 -17.78 -7.04
C LYS A 181 -14.66 -16.65 -7.92
N GLY A 182 -14.67 -15.41 -7.45
CA GLY A 182 -14.12 -14.28 -8.20
C GLY A 182 -12.64 -14.45 -8.56
N ILE A 183 -11.83 -15.02 -7.64
CA ILE A 183 -10.42 -15.36 -7.89
C ILE A 183 -10.31 -16.43 -9.00
N ASP A 184 -11.17 -17.45 -9.02
CA ASP A 184 -11.16 -18.50 -10.04
C ASP A 184 -11.49 -17.93 -11.43
N ILE A 185 -12.44 -16.97 -11.52
CA ILE A 185 -12.76 -16.25 -12.76
C ILE A 185 -11.52 -15.49 -13.27
N LEU A 186 -10.84 -14.73 -12.41
CA LEU A 186 -9.63 -13.98 -12.77
C LEU A 186 -8.47 -14.92 -13.13
N LYS A 187 -8.35 -16.06 -12.45
CA LYS A 187 -7.40 -17.14 -12.81
C LYS A 187 -7.70 -17.71 -14.19
N ASN A 188 -8.96 -18.00 -14.50
CA ASN A 188 -9.34 -18.50 -15.82
C ASN A 188 -8.99 -17.50 -16.92
N PHE A 189 -9.23 -16.20 -16.70
CA PHE A 189 -8.83 -15.18 -17.66
C PHE A 189 -7.31 -15.10 -17.83
N SER A 190 -6.57 -14.99 -16.72
CA SER A 190 -5.11 -14.75 -16.79
C SER A 190 -4.34 -15.97 -17.26
N GLN A 191 -4.65 -17.18 -16.75
CA GLN A 191 -3.86 -18.39 -17.02
C GLN A 191 -4.41 -19.20 -18.19
N ASN A 192 -5.74 -19.37 -18.32
CA ASN A 192 -6.32 -20.24 -19.32
C ASN A 192 -6.62 -19.51 -20.64
N ILE A 193 -7.16 -18.30 -20.58
CA ILE A 193 -7.52 -17.51 -21.78
C ILE A 193 -6.29 -16.74 -22.29
N SER A 194 -5.62 -16.02 -21.42
CA SER A 194 -4.44 -15.21 -21.75
C SER A 194 -3.14 -16.02 -21.81
N MET A 195 -3.15 -17.26 -21.32
CA MET A 195 -2.00 -18.18 -21.33
C MET A 195 -0.76 -17.59 -20.62
N ALA A 196 -0.96 -16.73 -19.63
CA ALA A 196 0.13 -16.18 -18.84
C ALA A 196 0.66 -17.24 -17.86
N LYS A 197 1.97 -17.32 -17.73
CA LYS A 197 2.63 -18.23 -16.80
C LYS A 197 2.37 -17.80 -15.36
N ALA A 198 2.13 -18.77 -14.49
CA ALA A 198 1.95 -18.58 -13.06
C ALA A 198 3.29 -18.67 -12.32
N ASP A 199 4.22 -17.77 -12.62
CA ASP A 199 5.59 -17.76 -12.09
C ASP A 199 5.90 -16.53 -11.21
N TRP A 200 4.91 -15.65 -10.96
CA TRP A 200 5.03 -14.55 -10.02
C TRP A 200 4.94 -15.07 -8.59
N ASN A 201 6.09 -15.20 -7.95
CA ASN A 201 6.22 -15.51 -6.52
C ASN A 201 7.40 -14.72 -5.94
N MET A 202 7.45 -14.60 -4.62
CA MET A 202 8.42 -13.73 -3.96
C MET A 202 9.84 -14.29 -3.95
N GLU A 203 10.03 -15.59 -4.09
CA GLU A 203 11.35 -16.22 -4.26
C GLU A 203 11.95 -15.81 -5.61
N ASN A 204 11.20 -15.99 -6.69
CA ASN A 204 11.60 -15.55 -8.03
C ASN A 204 11.84 -14.03 -8.08
N PHE A 205 10.99 -13.25 -7.40
CA PHE A 205 11.18 -11.80 -7.30
C PHE A 205 12.53 -11.45 -6.67
N ILE A 206 12.90 -12.09 -5.55
CA ILE A 206 14.19 -11.84 -4.87
C ILE A 206 15.35 -12.10 -5.82
N ASP A 207 15.35 -13.23 -6.52
CA ASP A 207 16.42 -13.59 -7.45
C ASP A 207 16.55 -12.60 -8.62
N ILE A 208 15.41 -12.16 -9.16
CA ILE A 208 15.37 -11.15 -10.22
C ILE A 208 15.89 -9.82 -9.70
N ALA A 209 15.40 -9.37 -8.55
CA ALA A 209 15.78 -8.09 -7.94
C ALA A 209 17.28 -8.05 -7.62
N ILE A 210 17.86 -9.13 -7.08
CA ILE A 210 19.31 -9.24 -6.82
C ILE A 210 20.11 -9.10 -8.11
N LYS A 211 19.72 -9.79 -9.19
CA LYS A 211 20.40 -9.69 -10.49
C LYS A 211 20.32 -8.27 -11.06
N ASP A 212 19.17 -7.65 -10.97
CA ASP A 212 18.96 -6.29 -11.47
C ASP A 212 19.76 -5.25 -10.64
N ILE A 213 19.77 -5.37 -9.33
CA ILE A 213 20.58 -4.52 -8.44
C ILE A 213 22.06 -4.64 -8.82
N ARG A 214 22.61 -5.85 -8.92
CA ARG A 214 24.01 -6.09 -9.30
C ARG A 214 24.37 -5.50 -10.68
N LYS A 215 23.47 -5.64 -11.65
CA LYS A 215 23.67 -5.11 -13.00
C LYS A 215 23.80 -3.58 -13.01
N HIS A 216 23.02 -2.90 -12.17
CA HIS A 216 22.94 -1.43 -12.18
C HIS A 216 23.93 -0.78 -11.22
N VAL A 217 24.04 -1.29 -10.01
CA VAL A 217 24.93 -0.73 -8.98
C VAL A 217 26.38 -1.06 -9.27
N LYS A 218 26.67 -2.26 -9.76
CA LYS A 218 28.04 -2.74 -10.02
C LYS A 218 28.89 -2.63 -8.76
N ASN A 219 29.96 -1.81 -8.80
CA ASN A 219 30.89 -1.59 -7.69
C ASN A 219 30.66 -0.21 -7.01
N GLU A 220 29.58 0.49 -7.37
CA GLU A 220 29.25 1.81 -6.79
C GLU A 220 28.66 1.64 -5.38
N LYS A 221 28.81 2.66 -4.53
CA LYS A 221 28.30 2.63 -3.15
C LYS A 221 26.85 3.08 -3.07
N VAL A 222 26.09 2.41 -2.23
CA VAL A 222 24.66 2.69 -1.98
C VAL A 222 24.48 3.20 -0.56
N LEU A 223 23.88 4.37 -0.39
CA LEU A 223 23.40 4.88 0.88
C LEU A 223 21.94 4.45 1.09
N CYS A 224 21.62 3.86 2.25
CA CYS A 224 20.28 3.41 2.59
C CYS A 224 19.85 3.96 3.96
N ALA A 225 18.79 4.76 3.98
CA ALA A 225 18.15 5.18 5.22
C ALA A 225 17.35 4.03 5.83
N VAL A 226 17.63 3.67 7.07
CA VAL A 226 16.90 2.65 7.80
C VAL A 226 16.16 3.26 8.99
N SER A 227 14.85 3.05 9.06
CA SER A 227 13.98 3.60 10.12
C SER A 227 13.57 2.53 11.14
N GLY A 228 14.01 1.29 10.98
CA GLY A 228 13.50 0.15 11.76
C GLY A 228 12.09 -0.32 11.32
N GLY A 229 11.50 0.32 10.32
CA GLY A 229 10.27 -0.15 9.68
C GLY A 229 10.54 -1.30 8.70
N ILE A 230 9.51 -2.13 8.46
CA ILE A 230 9.64 -3.33 7.61
C ILE A 230 10.16 -2.99 6.20
N ASP A 231 9.72 -1.90 5.58
CA ASP A 231 10.07 -1.57 4.19
C ASP A 231 11.55 -1.23 4.07
N SER A 232 12.05 -0.29 4.87
CA SER A 232 13.47 0.11 4.88
C SER A 232 14.38 -1.05 5.27
N THR A 233 13.95 -1.91 6.20
CA THR A 233 14.70 -3.11 6.60
C THR A 233 14.74 -4.14 5.46
N THR A 234 13.63 -4.33 4.73
CA THR A 234 13.58 -5.25 3.58
C THR A 234 14.46 -4.75 2.43
N VAL A 235 14.45 -3.43 2.15
CA VAL A 235 15.36 -2.81 1.18
C VAL A 235 16.81 -3.07 1.56
N ALA A 236 17.19 -2.80 2.82
CA ALA A 236 18.55 -3.00 3.29
C ALA A 236 18.99 -4.48 3.20
N ALA A 237 18.13 -5.42 3.61
CA ALA A 237 18.41 -6.85 3.54
C ALA A 237 18.58 -7.34 2.09
N LEU A 238 17.72 -6.87 1.17
CA LEU A 238 17.79 -7.22 -0.25
C LEU A 238 19.05 -6.66 -0.91
N LEU A 239 19.39 -5.39 -0.63
CA LEU A 239 20.60 -4.75 -1.13
C LEU A 239 21.86 -5.41 -0.56
N HIS A 240 21.89 -5.70 0.74
CA HIS A 240 23.02 -6.40 1.35
C HIS A 240 23.27 -7.77 0.72
N ARG A 241 22.22 -8.54 0.46
CA ARG A 241 22.33 -9.81 -0.24
C ARG A 241 22.80 -9.65 -1.69
N ALA A 242 22.52 -8.51 -2.33
CA ALA A 242 22.94 -8.23 -3.70
C ALA A 242 24.38 -7.71 -3.80
N ILE A 243 24.78 -6.74 -2.98
CA ILE A 243 26.01 -5.94 -3.13
C ILE A 243 26.92 -5.93 -1.90
N GLY A 244 26.54 -6.63 -0.81
CA GLY A 244 27.39 -6.78 0.40
C GLY A 244 27.85 -5.44 0.99
N ASP A 245 29.15 -5.30 1.17
CA ASP A 245 29.80 -4.15 1.81
C ASP A 245 29.69 -2.82 1.03
N SER A 246 29.23 -2.85 -0.22
CA SER A 246 28.90 -1.62 -0.97
C SER A 246 27.65 -0.92 -0.44
N LEU A 247 26.86 -1.58 0.43
CA LEU A 247 25.72 -0.99 1.12
C LEU A 247 26.16 -0.29 2.41
N HIS A 248 25.75 0.96 2.57
CA HIS A 248 25.94 1.74 3.78
C HIS A 248 24.58 2.14 4.36
N CYS A 249 24.19 1.53 5.47
CA CYS A 249 22.95 1.82 6.16
C CYS A 249 23.15 2.93 7.19
N VAL A 250 22.20 3.88 7.24
CA VAL A 250 22.21 5.01 8.20
C VAL A 250 20.92 5.00 9.00
N PHE A 251 21.04 4.99 10.31
CA PHE A 251 19.93 5.17 11.24
C PHE A 251 20.09 6.51 11.97
N VAL A 252 19.02 7.32 11.95
CA VAL A 252 19.01 8.66 12.57
C VAL A 252 18.13 8.63 13.80
N ASN A 253 18.73 8.86 14.97
CA ASN A 253 17.97 9.21 16.17
C ASN A 253 17.59 10.69 16.11
N HIS A 254 16.33 10.96 15.81
CA HIS A 254 15.77 12.32 15.77
C HIS A 254 14.99 12.70 17.06
N GLY A 255 15.13 11.92 18.14
CA GLY A 255 14.49 12.15 19.44
C GLY A 255 12.98 11.81 19.51
N LEU A 256 12.34 11.53 18.37
CA LEU A 256 10.90 11.25 18.25
C LEU A 256 10.60 9.76 17.98
N LEU A 257 11.56 8.90 18.30
CA LEU A 257 11.45 7.44 18.17
C LEU A 257 10.58 6.84 19.30
N ARG A 258 10.12 5.60 19.11
CA ARG A 258 9.56 4.79 20.19
C ARG A 258 10.64 4.56 21.27
N LYS A 259 10.19 4.10 22.45
CA LYS A 259 11.13 3.68 23.50
C LYS A 259 12.00 2.52 22.99
N ASP A 260 13.29 2.59 23.27
CA ASP A 260 14.33 1.60 22.91
C ASP A 260 14.43 1.23 21.41
N GLU A 261 13.84 2.02 20.51
CA GLU A 261 13.86 1.77 19.06
C GLU A 261 15.29 1.65 18.53
N GLU A 262 16.18 2.52 18.95
CA GLU A 262 17.59 2.55 18.52
C GLU A 262 18.35 1.27 18.87
N ASN A 263 18.16 0.77 20.09
CA ASN A 263 18.78 -0.48 20.55
C ASN A 263 18.25 -1.68 19.76
N LEU A 264 16.93 -1.68 19.53
CA LEU A 264 16.27 -2.74 18.77
C LEU A 264 16.76 -2.78 17.32
N VAL A 265 16.85 -1.62 16.64
CA VAL A 265 17.32 -1.52 15.26
C VAL A 265 18.80 -1.92 15.17
N SER A 266 19.65 -1.39 16.04
CA SER A 266 21.07 -1.73 16.07
C SER A 266 21.30 -3.24 16.25
N LYS A 267 20.61 -3.85 17.22
CA LYS A 267 20.68 -5.30 17.47
C LYS A 267 20.21 -6.11 16.27
N LEU A 268 19.07 -5.74 15.70
CA LEU A 268 18.51 -6.41 14.53
C LEU A 268 19.46 -6.43 13.35
N PHE A 269 19.96 -5.26 12.96
CA PHE A 269 20.81 -5.14 11.77
C PHE A 269 22.13 -5.88 11.98
N LYS A 270 22.74 -5.75 13.15
CA LYS A 270 24.03 -6.40 13.46
C LYS A 270 23.91 -7.91 13.66
N GLU A 271 22.97 -8.36 14.51
CA GLU A 271 22.91 -9.78 14.92
C GLU A 271 22.15 -10.66 13.94
N HIS A 272 21.08 -10.15 13.30
CA HIS A 272 20.25 -10.97 12.41
C HIS A 272 20.56 -10.77 10.93
N LEU A 273 20.93 -9.56 10.51
CA LEU A 273 21.17 -9.27 9.09
C LEU A 273 22.65 -9.18 8.75
N GLY A 274 23.56 -9.11 9.73
CA GLY A 274 24.99 -8.95 9.50
C GLY A 274 25.38 -7.59 8.90
N ILE A 275 24.49 -6.59 8.99
CA ILE A 275 24.66 -5.26 8.38
C ILE A 275 25.16 -4.28 9.42
N GLN A 276 26.24 -3.57 9.12
CA GLN A 276 26.72 -2.45 9.91
C GLN A 276 25.86 -1.21 9.63
N VAL A 277 25.44 -0.53 10.70
CA VAL A 277 24.61 0.69 10.59
C VAL A 277 25.37 1.87 11.15
N ILE A 278 25.46 2.94 10.38
CA ILE A 278 25.99 4.23 10.82
C ILE A 278 24.90 4.90 11.68
N TYR A 279 25.16 5.04 12.97
CA TYR A 279 24.25 5.69 13.90
C TYR A 279 24.54 7.19 13.99
N ILE A 280 23.50 8.00 13.81
CA ILE A 280 23.58 9.46 13.90
C ILE A 280 22.63 9.93 15.00
N ASP A 281 23.18 10.54 16.05
CA ASP A 281 22.39 11.24 17.05
C ASP A 281 22.14 12.69 16.58
N ALA A 282 20.93 12.96 16.16
CA ALA A 282 20.47 14.27 15.72
C ALA A 282 19.32 14.82 16.59
N GLU A 283 19.04 14.21 17.76
CA GLU A 283 17.92 14.58 18.63
C GLU A 283 17.86 16.09 18.88
N LYS A 284 18.97 16.70 19.34
CA LYS A 284 19.02 18.13 19.66
C LYS A 284 18.69 19.01 18.44
N GLN A 285 19.18 18.62 17.27
CA GLN A 285 19.01 19.33 16.01
C GLN A 285 17.52 19.35 15.60
N PHE A 286 16.86 18.19 15.60
CA PHE A 286 15.43 18.09 15.27
C PHE A 286 14.55 18.83 16.28
N LEU A 287 14.77 18.63 17.57
CA LEU A 287 13.96 19.26 18.61
C LEU A 287 14.10 20.78 18.61
N GLN A 288 15.29 21.31 18.32
CA GLN A 288 15.50 22.76 18.20
C GLN A 288 14.71 23.36 17.04
N LYS A 289 14.65 22.67 15.89
CA LYS A 289 13.88 23.11 14.72
C LYS A 289 12.36 23.05 14.93
N LEU A 290 11.89 22.12 15.76
CA LEU A 290 10.47 21.94 16.08
C LEU A 290 9.95 22.86 17.20
N LYS A 291 10.86 23.58 17.88
CA LYS A 291 10.49 24.48 18.98
C LYS A 291 9.48 25.55 18.50
N GLY A 292 8.36 25.69 19.20
CA GLY A 292 7.28 26.62 18.90
C GLY A 292 6.37 26.20 17.72
N ILE A 293 6.65 25.08 17.05
CA ILE A 293 5.87 24.63 15.89
C ILE A 293 4.70 23.75 16.36
N LYS A 294 3.48 24.21 16.08
CA LYS A 294 2.22 23.52 16.44
C LYS A 294 1.50 22.90 15.24
N ASP A 295 1.64 23.53 14.07
CA ASP A 295 0.99 23.10 12.83
C ASP A 295 1.55 21.76 12.34
N PRO A 296 0.69 20.73 12.06
CA PRO A 296 1.13 19.40 11.69
C PRO A 296 1.89 19.34 10.36
N GLU A 297 1.47 20.10 9.36
CA GLU A 297 2.14 20.11 8.06
C GLU A 297 3.52 20.77 8.13
N LYS A 298 3.63 21.84 8.92
CA LYS A 298 4.95 22.46 9.19
C LYS A 298 5.88 21.50 9.92
N LYS A 299 5.38 20.73 10.91
CA LYS A 299 6.18 19.70 11.58
C LYS A 299 6.72 18.68 10.59
N ARG A 300 5.84 18.12 9.74
CA ARG A 300 6.21 17.14 8.70
C ARG A 300 7.27 17.69 7.76
N LYS A 301 7.08 18.92 7.28
CA LYS A 301 8.02 19.59 6.38
C LYS A 301 9.39 19.79 7.02
N ILE A 302 9.45 20.34 8.24
CA ILE A 302 10.70 20.58 8.98
C ILE A 302 11.44 19.25 9.22
N ILE A 303 10.73 18.21 9.65
CA ILE A 303 11.31 16.89 9.90
C ILE A 303 11.89 16.31 8.59
N GLY A 304 11.16 16.40 7.48
CA GLY A 304 11.63 15.93 6.18
C GLY A 304 12.86 16.68 5.68
N GLU A 305 12.88 18.01 5.80
CA GLU A 305 14.03 18.85 5.45
C GLU A 305 15.26 18.50 6.30
N GLU A 306 15.05 18.28 7.61
CA GLU A 306 16.14 17.98 8.51
C GLU A 306 16.74 16.59 8.30
N PHE A 307 15.90 15.58 7.97
CA PHE A 307 16.41 14.29 7.51
C PHE A 307 17.28 14.44 6.26
N ALA A 308 16.86 15.24 5.29
CA ALA A 308 17.64 15.48 4.08
C ALA A 308 19.01 16.11 4.42
N ASN A 309 19.06 17.07 5.34
CA ASN A 309 20.31 17.70 5.78
C ASN A 309 21.25 16.68 6.44
N VAL A 310 20.72 15.84 7.33
CA VAL A 310 21.51 14.79 7.99
C VAL A 310 22.09 13.79 6.97
N PHE A 311 21.31 13.37 5.98
CA PHE A 311 21.80 12.45 4.94
C PHE A 311 22.90 13.07 4.08
N VAL A 312 22.80 14.35 3.81
CA VAL A 312 23.86 15.10 3.12
C VAL A 312 25.14 15.13 3.92
N ASP A 313 25.05 15.44 5.20
CA ASP A 313 26.22 15.46 6.08
C ASP A 313 26.89 14.09 6.15
N VAL A 314 26.09 13.02 6.20
CA VAL A 314 26.59 11.65 6.14
C VAL A 314 27.25 11.35 4.81
N ALA A 315 26.63 11.75 3.70
CA ALA A 315 27.18 11.53 2.36
C ALA A 315 28.51 12.25 2.18
N ASN A 316 28.63 13.48 2.67
CA ASN A 316 29.86 14.25 2.60
C ASN A 316 31.00 13.68 3.47
N LYS A 317 30.66 13.08 4.63
CA LYS A 317 31.67 12.53 5.57
C LYS A 317 32.12 11.11 5.19
N ASN A 318 31.23 10.30 4.64
CA ASN A 318 31.46 8.85 4.43
C ASN A 318 31.45 8.45 2.95
N GLY A 319 31.17 9.42 2.04
CA GLY A 319 31.06 9.18 0.60
C GLY A 319 32.40 9.05 -0.14
N PRO A 320 32.40 9.07 -1.47
CA PRO A 320 31.22 9.36 -2.29
C PRO A 320 30.22 8.20 -2.33
N PHE A 321 28.92 8.54 -2.45
CA PHE A 321 27.84 7.59 -2.74
C PHE A 321 27.20 7.97 -4.06
N GLU A 322 27.06 6.99 -4.94
CA GLU A 322 26.44 7.17 -6.25
C GLU A 322 24.91 6.90 -6.22
N TRP A 323 24.46 6.11 -5.23
CA TRP A 323 23.08 5.67 -5.13
C TRP A 323 22.47 5.98 -3.77
N LEU A 324 21.19 6.37 -3.78
CA LEU A 324 20.31 6.44 -2.60
C LEU A 324 19.21 5.38 -2.72
N ALA A 325 19.11 4.52 -1.72
CA ALA A 325 18.06 3.51 -1.65
C ALA A 325 16.79 4.05 -0.97
N GLN A 326 15.62 3.78 -1.56
CA GLN A 326 14.31 4.16 -1.02
C GLN A 326 13.37 2.98 -0.94
N GLY A 327 12.52 2.96 0.10
CA GLY A 327 11.52 1.92 0.35
C GLY A 327 10.17 2.20 -0.29
N THR A 328 10.12 2.83 -1.45
CA THR A 328 8.91 3.12 -2.21
C THR A 328 8.19 1.82 -2.58
N LEU A 329 6.89 1.76 -2.36
CA LEU A 329 6.03 0.63 -2.72
C LEU A 329 5.20 0.93 -3.97
N TYR A 330 4.57 -0.10 -4.54
CA TYR A 330 3.79 0.03 -5.76
C TYR A 330 2.62 1.02 -5.66
N PRO A 331 1.82 1.07 -4.58
CA PRO A 331 0.81 2.11 -4.41
C PRO A 331 1.38 3.54 -4.42
N ASP A 332 2.53 3.77 -3.75
CA ASP A 332 3.17 5.10 -3.71
C ASP A 332 3.56 5.59 -5.11
N VAL A 333 3.97 4.62 -5.96
CA VAL A 333 4.31 4.89 -7.37
C VAL A 333 3.12 5.41 -8.14
N ILE A 334 1.96 4.80 -7.96
CA ILE A 334 0.74 5.13 -8.70
C ILE A 334 0.17 6.45 -8.20
N GLU A 335 0.08 6.66 -6.88
CA GLU A 335 -0.40 7.91 -6.28
C GLU A 335 0.45 9.12 -6.70
N SER A 336 1.74 8.94 -6.94
CA SER A 336 2.62 10.01 -7.41
C SER A 336 2.37 10.45 -8.87
N GLY A 337 1.41 9.85 -9.59
CA GLY A 337 1.03 10.21 -10.97
C GLY A 337 2.14 9.98 -12.01
N VAL A 338 3.22 9.32 -11.64
CA VAL A 338 4.33 9.01 -12.55
C VAL A 338 3.97 7.76 -13.33
N SER A 339 3.43 7.94 -14.55
CA SER A 339 3.30 6.82 -15.50
C SER A 339 4.70 6.27 -15.79
N ARG A 340 4.97 5.08 -15.28
CA ARG A 340 6.27 4.43 -15.45
C ARG A 340 6.19 3.46 -16.63
N GLY A 341 7.00 3.74 -17.66
CA GLY A 341 7.41 2.69 -18.58
C GLY A 341 8.31 1.67 -17.84
N PRO A 342 8.59 0.51 -18.45
CA PRO A 342 9.31 -0.62 -17.84
C PRO A 342 10.74 -0.34 -17.34
N ALA A 343 11.22 0.91 -17.48
CA ALA A 343 12.59 1.33 -17.10
C ALA A 343 12.72 2.04 -15.74
N ALA A 344 11.74 1.98 -14.88
CA ALA A 344 11.58 2.92 -13.77
C ALA A 344 12.07 2.46 -12.38
N VAL A 345 13.01 1.51 -12.27
CA VAL A 345 13.75 1.28 -11.01
C VAL A 345 14.90 2.26 -10.83
N ILE A 346 15.31 2.92 -11.92
CA ILE A 346 16.42 3.85 -11.90
C ILE A 346 15.94 5.19 -12.40
N LYS A 347 15.72 6.13 -11.50
CA LYS A 347 15.54 7.55 -11.83
C LYS A 347 16.90 8.22 -11.87
N THR A 348 17.30 8.68 -13.04
CA THR A 348 18.48 9.52 -13.18
C THR A 348 18.23 10.98 -12.82
N HIS A 349 17.01 11.44 -12.71
CA HIS A 349 16.65 12.81 -12.28
C HIS A 349 15.18 12.88 -11.85
N HIS A 350 14.92 13.52 -10.72
CA HIS A 350 13.70 14.10 -10.17
C HIS A 350 12.94 13.30 -9.09
N ASN A 351 13.09 13.81 -7.91
CA ASN A 351 12.22 13.88 -6.73
C ASN A 351 10.89 13.13 -6.78
N VAL A 352 10.83 12.07 -5.99
CA VAL A 352 9.64 11.73 -5.24
C VAL A 352 9.90 12.21 -3.79
N GLY A 353 9.21 13.29 -3.37
CA GLY A 353 9.13 13.71 -1.98
C GLY A 353 10.41 14.25 -1.33
N GLY A 354 10.88 15.44 -1.70
CA GLY A 354 11.60 16.28 -0.75
C GLY A 354 13.11 16.20 -0.70
N LEU A 355 13.79 15.39 -1.52
CA LEU A 355 15.25 15.42 -1.56
C LEU A 355 15.74 16.69 -2.29
N PRO A 356 16.74 17.39 -1.73
CA PRO A 356 17.30 18.59 -2.37
C PRO A 356 17.85 18.26 -3.76
N LYS A 357 17.59 19.14 -4.74
CA LYS A 357 18.04 18.98 -6.15
C LYS A 357 19.57 18.87 -6.31
N TRP A 358 20.33 19.26 -5.30
CA TRP A 358 21.78 19.22 -5.27
C TRP A 358 22.36 17.88 -4.75
N LEU A 359 21.51 16.98 -4.25
CA LEU A 359 21.93 15.62 -3.92
C LEU A 359 22.05 14.81 -5.22
N ASN A 360 23.22 14.78 -5.80
CA ASN A 360 23.48 14.25 -7.15
C ASN A 360 23.60 12.71 -7.17
N MET A 361 22.74 12.02 -6.38
CA MET A 361 22.70 10.55 -6.30
C MET A 361 21.59 9.99 -7.19
N LYS A 362 21.87 8.86 -7.83
CA LYS A 362 20.85 8.04 -8.50
C LYS A 362 19.96 7.38 -7.44
N VAL A 363 18.68 7.19 -7.71
CA VAL A 363 17.75 6.52 -6.78
C VAL A 363 17.54 5.07 -7.19
N ILE A 364 17.60 4.16 -6.21
CA ILE A 364 17.25 2.75 -6.37
C ILE A 364 16.08 2.40 -5.45
N GLU A 365 15.01 1.84 -6.03
CA GLU A 365 13.75 1.52 -5.34
C GLU A 365 13.38 0.03 -5.55
N PRO A 366 14.03 -0.89 -4.83
CA PRO A 366 13.90 -2.32 -5.10
C PRO A 366 12.50 -2.89 -4.91
N LEU A 367 11.67 -2.25 -4.07
CA LEU A 367 10.33 -2.71 -3.71
C LEU A 367 9.20 -2.00 -4.48
N SER A 368 9.54 -1.11 -5.44
CA SER A 368 8.58 -0.25 -6.14
C SER A 368 7.52 -0.99 -6.98
N ASN A 369 7.68 -2.27 -7.19
CA ASN A 369 6.73 -3.14 -7.88
C ASN A 369 5.91 -4.02 -6.91
N LEU A 370 6.09 -3.89 -5.60
CA LEU A 370 5.45 -4.76 -4.61
C LEU A 370 4.35 -4.03 -3.83
N TYR A 371 3.29 -4.78 -3.53
CA TYR A 371 2.33 -4.41 -2.49
C TYR A 371 2.88 -4.72 -1.09
N LYS A 372 2.29 -4.12 -0.06
CA LYS A 372 2.75 -4.26 1.32
C LYS A 372 2.75 -5.70 1.85
N ASP A 373 1.78 -6.49 1.44
CA ASP A 373 1.67 -7.92 1.76
C ASP A 373 2.78 -8.74 1.08
N GLU A 374 3.10 -8.44 -0.19
CA GLU A 374 4.23 -9.04 -0.91
C GLU A 374 5.57 -8.69 -0.24
N VAL A 375 5.75 -7.44 0.20
CA VAL A 375 6.94 -7.02 0.97
C VAL A 375 7.11 -7.82 2.26
N ARG A 376 6.02 -8.12 2.98
CA ARG A 376 6.09 -8.95 4.19
C ARG A 376 6.57 -10.38 3.87
N ILE A 377 6.15 -10.95 2.75
CA ILE A 377 6.62 -12.26 2.30
C ILE A 377 8.11 -12.20 1.94
N VAL A 378 8.54 -11.19 1.18
CA VAL A 378 9.95 -10.96 0.85
C VAL A 378 10.79 -10.80 2.13
N ALA A 379 10.33 -9.99 3.08
CA ALA A 379 11.00 -9.79 4.36
C ALA A 379 11.22 -11.11 5.11
N LYS A 380 10.19 -11.94 5.17
CA LYS A 380 10.26 -13.27 5.80
C LYS A 380 11.27 -14.20 5.08
N LEU A 381 11.25 -14.22 3.75
CA LEU A 381 12.19 -15.01 2.93
C LEU A 381 13.64 -14.51 3.04
N LEU A 382 13.84 -13.24 3.34
CA LEU A 382 15.16 -12.65 3.61
C LEU A 382 15.64 -12.87 5.04
N GLY A 383 14.85 -13.54 5.90
CA GLY A 383 15.22 -13.86 7.28
C GLY A 383 14.97 -12.74 8.29
N ILE A 384 14.15 -11.75 7.94
CA ILE A 384 13.74 -10.71 8.89
C ILE A 384 12.85 -11.33 9.97
N PRO A 385 13.17 -11.14 11.28
CA PRO A 385 12.43 -11.78 12.36
C PRO A 385 10.96 -11.37 12.44
N ASP A 386 10.09 -12.31 12.84
CA ASP A 386 8.64 -12.11 12.99
C ASP A 386 8.27 -10.92 13.90
N VAL A 387 9.10 -10.63 14.90
CA VAL A 387 8.88 -9.50 15.80
C VAL A 387 8.82 -8.16 15.06
N LEU A 388 9.51 -8.03 13.91
CA LEU A 388 9.42 -6.85 13.05
C LEU A 388 8.27 -6.93 12.05
N LEU A 389 8.01 -8.12 11.51
CA LEU A 389 6.93 -8.34 10.54
C LEU A 389 5.57 -8.00 11.13
N LYS A 390 5.41 -8.21 12.45
CA LYS A 390 4.17 -8.00 13.22
C LYS A 390 4.07 -6.65 13.90
N ARG A 391 5.10 -5.79 13.78
CA ARG A 391 5.04 -4.44 14.39
C ARG A 391 3.98 -3.57 13.73
N HIS A 392 3.28 -2.82 14.58
CA HIS A 392 2.36 -1.79 14.11
C HIS A 392 3.10 -0.72 13.30
N PRO A 393 2.46 -0.14 12.29
CA PRO A 393 3.02 0.99 11.54
C PRO A 393 3.47 2.11 12.49
N PHE A 394 4.57 2.79 12.10
CA PHE A 394 5.04 3.95 12.81
C PHE A 394 5.31 5.05 11.78
N PRO A 395 4.77 6.25 11.99
CA PRO A 395 4.86 7.31 10.99
C PRO A 395 6.29 7.83 10.81
N GLY A 396 6.65 8.27 9.61
CA GLY A 396 7.97 8.82 9.32
C GLY A 396 8.38 10.00 10.24
N PRO A 397 7.48 10.94 10.56
CA PRO A 397 7.77 12.01 11.52
C PRO A 397 7.86 11.56 12.99
N GLY A 398 7.70 10.27 13.27
CA GLY A 398 7.77 9.71 14.61
C GLY A 398 6.66 10.23 15.53
N LEU A 399 7.00 10.41 16.80
CA LEU A 399 6.05 10.90 17.81
C LEU A 399 5.54 12.32 17.57
N ALA A 400 6.17 13.11 16.69
CA ALA A 400 5.74 14.49 16.41
C ALA A 400 4.27 14.56 15.99
N VAL A 401 3.76 13.55 15.25
CA VAL A 401 2.35 13.49 14.82
C VAL A 401 1.40 12.93 15.88
N ARG A 402 1.93 12.41 16.99
CA ARG A 402 1.17 11.96 18.17
C ARG A 402 1.20 12.99 19.31
N ILE A 403 1.92 14.08 19.12
CA ILE A 403 1.98 15.23 20.04
C ILE A 403 1.19 16.37 19.42
N ILE A 404 -0.06 16.57 19.89
CA ILE A 404 -0.94 17.64 19.45
C ILE A 404 -0.42 18.97 20.04
N GLY A 405 -0.25 20.00 19.18
CA GLY A 405 0.38 21.25 19.57
C GLY A 405 1.93 21.21 19.51
N GLU A 406 2.62 21.96 20.36
CA GLU A 406 4.09 22.04 20.36
C GLU A 406 4.75 20.74 20.82
N VAL A 407 5.83 20.34 20.16
CA VAL A 407 6.65 19.20 20.57
C VAL A 407 7.59 19.63 21.70
N THR A 408 7.41 19.08 22.89
CA THR A 408 8.26 19.33 24.06
C THR A 408 8.84 18.04 24.60
N SER A 409 9.97 18.11 25.32
CA SER A 409 10.61 16.94 25.93
C SER A 409 9.67 16.22 26.91
N GLU A 410 8.82 16.97 27.64
CA GLU A 410 7.81 16.40 28.54
C GLU A 410 6.80 15.56 27.76
N LYS A 411 6.20 16.11 26.70
CA LYS A 411 5.19 15.38 25.90
C LYS A 411 5.79 14.20 25.12
N ILE A 412 7.06 14.31 24.68
CA ILE A 412 7.78 13.17 24.10
C ILE A 412 7.88 12.03 25.11
N ARG A 413 8.30 12.33 26.35
CA ARG A 413 8.40 11.34 27.43
C ARG A 413 7.05 10.69 27.73
N ILE A 414 5.99 11.50 27.85
CA ILE A 414 4.62 11.01 28.07
C ILE A 414 4.18 10.09 26.91
N ALA A 415 4.31 10.53 25.66
CA ALA A 415 3.89 9.74 24.51
C ALA A 415 4.67 8.43 24.35
N LYS A 416 5.99 8.43 24.64
CA LYS A 416 6.83 7.22 24.64
C LYS A 416 6.36 6.22 25.68
N HIS A 417 6.22 6.66 26.94
CA HIS A 417 5.94 5.78 28.05
C HIS A 417 4.49 5.27 28.01
N ALA A 418 3.52 6.16 27.76
CA ALA A 418 2.13 5.75 27.60
C ALA A 418 1.94 4.80 26.40
N GLY A 419 2.64 5.07 25.28
CA GLY A 419 2.61 4.19 24.10
C GLY A 419 3.15 2.79 24.38
N GLU A 420 4.23 2.68 25.16
CA GLU A 420 4.80 1.41 25.61
C GLU A 420 3.79 0.60 26.48
N ILE A 421 3.11 1.27 27.42
CA ILE A 421 2.09 0.65 28.27
C ILE A 421 0.95 0.11 27.40
N VAL A 422 0.46 0.90 26.43
CA VAL A 422 -0.60 0.47 25.51
C VAL A 422 -0.16 -0.78 24.72
N GLU A 423 1.03 -0.76 24.13
CA GLU A 423 1.53 -1.92 23.37
C GLU A 423 1.71 -3.16 24.24
N TYR A 424 2.24 -3.00 25.45
CA TYR A 424 2.44 -4.10 26.40
C TYR A 424 1.12 -4.76 26.79
N GLU A 425 0.13 -3.97 27.22
CA GLU A 425 -1.16 -4.49 27.66
C GLU A 425 -1.93 -5.18 26.51
N LEU A 426 -1.84 -4.65 25.30
CA LEU A 426 -2.42 -5.30 24.13
C LEU A 426 -1.73 -6.63 23.80
N LYS A 427 -0.40 -6.73 23.95
CA LYS A 427 0.34 -7.98 23.76
C LYS A 427 -0.06 -9.03 24.78
N VAL A 428 -0.10 -8.67 26.07
CA VAL A 428 -0.50 -9.57 27.15
C VAL A 428 -1.95 -10.06 26.98
N ALA A 429 -2.84 -9.18 26.55
CA ALA A 429 -4.25 -9.52 26.32
C ALA A 429 -4.51 -10.21 24.96
N GLY A 430 -3.50 -10.42 24.11
CA GLY A 430 -3.63 -11.08 22.81
C GLY A 430 -4.40 -10.24 21.75
N PHE A 431 -4.44 -8.93 21.91
CA PHE A 431 -5.06 -7.99 20.96
C PHE A 431 -4.07 -7.36 19.99
N TYR A 432 -2.77 -7.32 20.30
CA TYR A 432 -1.77 -6.62 19.50
C TYR A 432 -1.76 -7.03 18.02
N GLU A 433 -1.84 -8.32 17.72
CA GLU A 433 -1.85 -8.83 16.35
C GLU A 433 -3.23 -8.75 15.66
N LYS A 434 -4.30 -8.47 16.42
CA LYS A 434 -5.66 -8.36 15.90
C LYS A 434 -6.02 -6.96 15.42
N VAL A 435 -5.26 -5.95 15.86
CA VAL A 435 -5.52 -4.56 15.52
C VAL A 435 -4.48 -4.05 14.52
N TRP A 436 -4.87 -3.09 13.69
CA TRP A 436 -3.97 -2.49 12.71
C TRP A 436 -2.90 -1.62 13.35
N GLN A 437 -3.32 -0.77 14.29
CA GLN A 437 -2.43 0.16 14.97
C GLN A 437 -2.97 0.55 16.34
N ALA A 438 -2.05 0.69 17.30
CA ALA A 438 -2.35 1.19 18.64
C ALA A 438 -1.25 2.14 19.10
N TYR A 439 -1.64 3.23 19.78
CA TYR A 439 -0.70 4.21 20.32
C TYR A 439 -1.36 5.11 21.36
N ALA A 440 -0.52 5.87 22.06
CA ALA A 440 -0.94 6.99 22.90
C ALA A 440 -0.55 8.33 22.24
N ALA A 441 -1.44 9.31 22.31
CA ALA A 441 -1.20 10.70 21.91
C ALA A 441 -1.36 11.63 23.12
N VAL A 442 -0.70 12.79 23.07
CA VAL A 442 -0.78 13.80 24.13
C VAL A 442 -0.84 15.20 23.53
N GLY A 443 -1.65 16.08 24.13
CA GLY A 443 -1.80 17.47 23.69
C GLY A 443 -1.35 18.50 24.72
N ASP A 444 -1.71 19.77 24.43
CA ASP A 444 -1.53 20.88 25.35
C ASP A 444 -2.60 20.89 26.47
N ASP A 445 -3.71 20.15 26.26
CA ASP A 445 -4.81 20.10 27.22
C ASP A 445 -4.40 19.43 28.52
N ARG A 446 -4.83 20.03 29.62
CA ARG A 446 -4.57 19.56 30.98
C ARG A 446 -5.86 19.48 31.78
N ALA A 447 -5.90 18.54 32.69
CA ALA A 447 -7.04 18.33 33.59
C ALA A 447 -6.62 18.25 35.06
N VAL A 448 -7.55 18.59 35.93
CA VAL A 448 -7.35 18.43 37.38
C VAL A 448 -7.46 16.95 37.75
N GLY A 449 -6.55 16.50 38.58
CA GLY A 449 -6.56 15.19 39.24
C GLY A 449 -6.34 15.32 40.73
N VAL A 450 -6.47 14.21 41.44
CA VAL A 450 -6.13 14.07 42.85
C VAL A 450 -5.15 12.91 42.99
N LEU A 451 -3.95 13.17 43.45
CA LEU A 451 -2.93 12.16 43.70
C LEU A 451 -2.56 12.23 45.19
N GLY A 452 -2.86 11.14 45.94
CA GLY A 452 -2.89 11.22 47.38
C GLY A 452 -3.97 12.20 47.81
N ASP A 453 -3.68 13.07 48.75
CA ASP A 453 -4.62 14.11 49.22
C ASP A 453 -4.37 15.47 48.54
N GLU A 454 -3.52 15.52 47.50
CA GLU A 454 -3.17 16.75 46.82
C GLU A 454 -3.86 16.89 45.47
N ARG A 455 -4.29 18.12 45.18
CA ARG A 455 -4.81 18.51 43.87
C ARG A 455 -3.66 18.72 42.90
N VAL A 456 -3.65 17.98 41.80
CA VAL A 456 -2.65 18.07 40.76
C VAL A 456 -3.25 18.49 39.43
N TYR A 457 -2.41 18.99 38.51
CA TYR A 457 -2.83 19.44 37.19
C TYR A 457 -1.91 18.83 36.13
N GLY A 458 -2.40 17.83 35.39
CA GLY A 458 -1.63 17.02 34.46
C GLY A 458 -2.23 16.93 33.08
N HIS A 459 -1.46 16.35 32.14
CA HIS A 459 -1.89 16.14 30.76
C HIS A 459 -3.00 15.11 30.65
N ILE A 460 -3.80 15.24 29.58
CA ILE A 460 -4.75 14.24 29.11
C ILE A 460 -4.04 13.37 28.06
N VAL A 461 -4.03 12.06 28.28
CA VAL A 461 -3.51 11.09 27.28
C VAL A 461 -4.68 10.49 26.52
N ILE A 462 -4.55 10.42 25.21
CA ILE A 462 -5.54 9.85 24.30
C ILE A 462 -5.02 8.49 23.83
N ILE A 463 -5.74 7.40 24.14
CA ILE A 463 -5.47 6.07 23.59
C ILE A 463 -6.22 5.93 22.27
N ARG A 464 -5.54 5.52 21.23
CA ARG A 464 -6.13 5.20 19.93
C ARG A 464 -5.76 3.78 19.52
N VAL A 465 -6.77 2.94 19.30
CA VAL A 465 -6.63 1.57 18.80
C VAL A 465 -7.60 1.40 17.64
N VAL A 466 -7.11 1.00 16.48
CA VAL A 466 -7.91 0.91 15.26
C VAL A 466 -7.71 -0.42 14.53
N GLU A 467 -8.79 -0.85 13.90
CA GLU A 467 -8.82 -1.95 12.93
C GLU A 467 -8.90 -1.36 11.52
N SER A 468 -8.14 -1.94 10.60
CA SER A 468 -8.15 -1.58 9.19
C SER A 468 -7.62 -2.74 8.34
N VAL A 469 -7.98 -2.76 7.08
CA VAL A 469 -7.44 -3.72 6.10
C VAL A 469 -6.41 -3.04 5.19
N ASP A 470 -6.68 -1.80 4.81
CA ASP A 470 -5.96 -1.08 3.76
C ASP A 470 -5.47 0.32 4.17
N SER A 471 -5.71 0.75 5.41
CA SER A 471 -5.49 2.09 5.93
C SER A 471 -6.35 3.21 5.31
N MET A 472 -7.11 2.95 4.27
CA MET A 472 -8.01 3.94 3.67
C MET A 472 -9.24 4.19 4.55
N THR A 473 -9.80 3.10 5.08
CA THR A 473 -10.87 3.13 6.09
C THR A 473 -10.37 2.47 7.37
N ALA A 474 -10.81 2.97 8.51
CA ALA A 474 -10.50 2.38 9.81
C ALA A 474 -11.65 2.56 10.79
N ASP A 475 -11.88 1.56 11.61
CA ASP A 475 -12.80 1.66 12.73
C ASP A 475 -12.03 1.58 14.06
N TRP A 476 -12.58 2.15 15.14
CA TRP A 476 -11.98 2.00 16.45
C TRP A 476 -12.24 0.60 16.98
N THR A 477 -11.26 0.02 17.67
CA THR A 477 -11.37 -1.33 18.23
C THR A 477 -12.17 -1.32 19.53
N ARG A 478 -13.16 -2.22 19.66
CA ARG A 478 -13.94 -2.37 20.88
C ARG A 478 -13.16 -3.28 21.84
N LEU A 479 -12.20 -2.69 22.54
CA LEU A 479 -11.46 -3.41 23.58
C LEU A 479 -12.37 -3.72 24.78
N PRO A 480 -12.13 -4.84 25.52
CA PRO A 480 -12.77 -5.08 26.79
C PRO A 480 -12.55 -3.92 27.77
N TYR A 481 -13.58 -3.54 28.52
CA TYR A 481 -13.49 -2.43 29.48
C TYR A 481 -12.40 -2.63 30.52
N GLU A 482 -12.20 -3.86 30.98
CA GLU A 482 -11.17 -4.23 31.95
C GLU A 482 -9.75 -4.02 31.39
N LEU A 483 -9.57 -4.16 30.07
CA LEU A 483 -8.30 -3.86 29.41
C LEU A 483 -8.07 -2.34 29.32
N ILE A 484 -9.11 -1.60 28.96
CA ILE A 484 -9.05 -0.12 28.94
C ILE A 484 -8.76 0.42 30.35
N GLU A 485 -9.42 -0.12 31.37
CA GLU A 485 -9.19 0.22 32.77
C GLU A 485 -7.73 -0.04 33.17
N ARG A 486 -7.19 -1.23 32.90
CA ARG A 486 -5.78 -1.54 33.21
C ARG A 486 -4.81 -0.58 32.52
N ILE A 487 -5.01 -0.31 31.23
CA ILE A 487 -4.18 0.62 30.50
C ILE A 487 -4.25 2.02 31.14
N SER A 488 -5.46 2.50 31.46
CA SER A 488 -5.69 3.79 32.09
C SER A 488 -5.00 3.90 33.45
N ASN A 489 -5.20 2.91 34.32
CA ASN A 489 -4.61 2.87 35.65
C ASN A 489 -3.09 2.84 35.61
N ARG A 490 -2.51 2.06 34.69
CA ARG A 490 -1.05 2.04 34.50
C ARG A 490 -0.51 3.38 34.01
N ILE A 491 -1.17 3.99 33.03
CA ILE A 491 -0.71 5.28 32.48
C ILE A 491 -0.75 6.36 33.58
N THR A 492 -1.83 6.46 34.36
CA THR A 492 -1.94 7.49 35.40
C THR A 492 -1.01 7.24 36.59
N ASN A 493 -0.63 5.99 36.86
CA ASN A 493 0.27 5.64 37.98
C ASN A 493 1.76 5.66 37.57
N GLU A 494 2.10 5.30 36.32
CA GLU A 494 3.47 5.09 35.89
C GLU A 494 4.02 6.28 35.08
N VAL A 495 3.14 7.11 34.46
CA VAL A 495 3.54 8.24 33.61
C VAL A 495 3.35 9.56 34.36
N GLU A 496 4.44 10.18 34.73
CA GLU A 496 4.40 11.46 35.46
C GLU A 496 3.69 12.57 34.67
N ASN A 497 3.01 13.46 35.36
CA ASN A 497 2.26 14.59 34.84
C ASN A 497 1.08 14.22 33.93
N VAL A 498 0.52 13.00 34.10
CA VAL A 498 -0.73 12.56 33.46
C VAL A 498 -1.81 12.37 34.53
N THR A 499 -2.96 12.98 34.33
CA THR A 499 -4.08 12.89 35.27
C THR A 499 -5.32 12.25 34.65
N TRP A 500 -5.47 12.29 33.31
CA TRP A 500 -6.61 11.73 32.63
C TRP A 500 -6.20 10.89 31.43
N VAL A 501 -6.96 9.81 31.18
CA VAL A 501 -6.84 8.96 30.00
C VAL A 501 -8.18 8.89 29.29
N THR A 502 -8.19 9.11 27.99
CA THR A 502 -9.37 9.03 27.13
C THR A 502 -9.17 7.99 26.03
N TYR A 503 -10.26 7.43 25.51
CA TYR A 503 -10.24 6.47 24.41
C TYR A 503 -10.89 7.09 23.16
N ALA A 504 -10.18 7.14 22.03
CA ALA A 504 -10.67 7.75 20.80
C ALA A 504 -11.57 6.78 20.03
N VAL A 505 -12.88 7.06 19.99
CA VAL A 505 -13.94 6.20 19.41
C VAL A 505 -14.40 6.62 18.00
N SER A 506 -13.62 7.44 17.31
CA SER A 506 -13.97 7.92 15.96
C SER A 506 -13.44 6.98 14.89
N SER A 507 -14.25 6.69 13.85
CA SER A 507 -13.83 5.95 12.66
C SER A 507 -13.16 6.86 11.63
N LYS A 508 -12.45 6.28 10.67
CA LYS A 508 -11.94 6.96 9.48
C LYS A 508 -12.74 6.51 8.25
N PRO A 509 -13.45 7.41 7.55
CA PRO A 509 -13.70 8.82 7.90
C PRO A 509 -14.65 8.96 9.09
N PRO A 510 -14.83 10.15 9.72
CA PRO A 510 -14.23 11.45 9.39
C PRO A 510 -12.86 11.69 10.02
N ALA A 511 -12.47 10.92 11.05
CA ALA A 511 -11.14 11.04 11.64
C ALA A 511 -10.05 10.44 10.74
N THR A 512 -8.79 10.64 11.12
CA THR A 512 -7.63 9.96 10.54
C THR A 512 -7.15 8.84 11.47
N ILE A 513 -6.19 8.02 11.03
CA ILE A 513 -5.57 7.02 11.92
C ILE A 513 -4.66 7.76 12.91
N GLU A 514 -3.68 8.54 12.45
CA GLU A 514 -2.84 9.39 13.29
C GLU A 514 -3.52 10.76 13.52
N PRO A 515 -3.34 11.44 14.67
CA PRO A 515 -4.05 12.67 15.00
C PRO A 515 -3.52 13.92 14.29
N GLN A 516 -2.33 13.84 13.72
CA GLN A 516 -1.68 14.93 12.97
C GLN A 516 -0.96 14.42 11.73
#